data_cb55c06a1618d000cfd41e022daa2926
#
_entry.id   cb55c06a1618d000cfd41e022daa2926
#
_cell.length_a   1.000
_cell.length_b   1.000
_cell.length_c   1.000
_cell.angle_alpha   90.00
_cell.angle_beta   90.00
_cell.angle_gamma   90.00
#
_symmetry.space_group_name_H-M   'P 1'
#
loop_
_entity.id
_entity.type
_entity.pdbx_description
1 polymer ?
#
loop_
_entity_poly.entity_id
_entity_poly.type
_entity_poly.pdbx_seq_one_letter_code
_entity_poly.pdbx_strand_id
1 'polypeptide(L)'
;MITAPLPPTVNADYLTAALPKAGVLGEGCVRDVVVERSFDTLLSHIFRLQLRYEGAVGGPEFLILKAGLADRPGGPWKGGRQEVAFYSQVAAAMPDHLVPRCFDAHWDADTGAWHLLLEDLTDSHLAATRWPLPPTLQQCESIVRARARFHAAWWDDPRLGVTIGSWQEVTTQARQLQQFTENLAGFTERYGDRLSPGRRDLYARLIDCEPRLQMRYRSHRNMTIVQGDSHVWNCFLPRDGAKDDVLLFDWDSWHVDTASDDLAYMMAIHWYPERRRLVERPLLDCYHAALQACGVKDYTRRELEDDYRLSVLWNIATPVWQEANGIPPVIWWNNLERIFMAVDDLDCRELLS
;
A
#
# COMPACT_ATOMS: atom_id res chain seq x y z
N MET A 1 -29.32 1.20 -9.55
CA MET A 1 -28.07 0.49 -9.23
C MET A 1 -28.46 -0.63 -8.27
N ILE A 2 -28.16 -1.88 -8.59
CA ILE A 2 -28.39 -3.01 -7.67
C ILE A 2 -27.29 -2.87 -6.62
N THR A 3 -27.65 -2.51 -5.39
CA THR A 3 -26.73 -2.52 -4.26
C THR A 3 -26.44 -3.99 -3.94
N ALA A 4 -25.15 -4.36 -3.90
CA ALA A 4 -24.79 -5.68 -3.41
C ALA A 4 -25.34 -5.89 -1.99
N PRO A 5 -25.76 -7.11 -1.63
CA PRO A 5 -26.20 -7.38 -0.28
C PRO A 5 -25.03 -7.25 0.69
N LEU A 6 -25.31 -6.75 1.90
CA LEU A 6 -24.32 -6.77 2.99
C LEU A 6 -23.86 -8.21 3.26
N PRO A 7 -22.58 -8.41 3.64
CA PRO A 7 -22.14 -9.67 4.20
C PRO A 7 -23.10 -10.09 5.33
N PRO A 8 -23.60 -11.35 5.37
CA PRO A 8 -24.59 -11.77 6.37
C PRO A 8 -24.16 -11.58 7.81
N THR A 9 -22.86 -11.54 8.05
CA THR A 9 -22.25 -11.32 9.36
C THR A 9 -22.34 -9.85 9.82
N VAL A 10 -22.51 -8.88 8.91
CA VAL A 10 -22.55 -7.45 9.27
C VAL A 10 -24.01 -6.99 9.38
N ASN A 11 -24.58 -7.11 10.58
CA ASN A 11 -25.93 -6.69 10.92
C ASN A 11 -25.96 -5.85 12.21
N ALA A 12 -27.13 -5.39 12.64
CA ALA A 12 -27.29 -4.56 13.81
C ALA A 12 -26.76 -5.21 15.11
N ASP A 13 -26.98 -6.51 15.29
CA ASP A 13 -26.52 -7.25 16.47
C ASP A 13 -25.00 -7.33 16.49
N TYR A 14 -24.38 -7.64 15.32
CA TYR A 14 -22.94 -7.66 15.19
C TYR A 14 -22.30 -6.31 15.52
N LEU A 15 -22.83 -5.21 14.95
CA LEU A 15 -22.32 -3.87 15.21
C LEU A 15 -22.52 -3.44 16.67
N THR A 16 -23.63 -3.83 17.29
CA THR A 16 -23.87 -3.64 18.73
C THR A 16 -22.81 -4.33 19.58
N ALA A 17 -22.27 -5.46 19.13
CA ALA A 17 -21.20 -6.17 19.83
C ALA A 17 -19.78 -5.64 19.50
N ALA A 18 -19.55 -5.14 18.28
CA ALA A 18 -18.24 -4.70 17.80
C ALA A 18 -17.88 -3.27 18.24
N LEU A 19 -18.81 -2.30 18.10
CA LEU A 19 -18.54 -0.89 18.36
C LEU A 19 -18.16 -0.56 19.81
N PRO A 20 -18.74 -1.19 20.85
CA PRO A 20 -18.28 -1.00 22.23
C PRO A 20 -16.85 -1.47 22.46
N LYS A 21 -16.42 -2.57 21.81
CA LYS A 21 -15.04 -3.07 21.91
C LYS A 21 -14.04 -2.08 21.33
N ALA A 22 -14.45 -1.35 20.30
CA ALA A 22 -13.65 -0.27 19.70
C ALA A 22 -13.72 1.05 20.53
N GLY A 23 -14.49 1.07 21.62
CA GLY A 23 -14.63 2.25 22.49
C GLY A 23 -15.41 3.41 21.85
N VAL A 24 -16.28 3.15 20.86
CA VAL A 24 -17.01 4.19 20.13
C VAL A 24 -18.53 4.13 20.34
N LEU A 25 -19.03 3.15 21.06
CA LEU A 25 -20.42 3.04 21.48
C LEU A 25 -20.45 2.79 22.99
N GLY A 26 -21.21 3.62 23.73
CA GLY A 26 -21.49 3.43 25.15
C GLY A 26 -22.67 2.49 25.38
N GLU A 27 -23.52 2.83 26.34
CA GLU A 27 -24.78 2.11 26.58
C GLU A 27 -25.73 2.28 25.37
N GLY A 28 -26.52 1.25 25.08
CA GLY A 28 -27.45 1.22 23.95
C GLY A 28 -27.05 0.23 22.86
N CYS A 29 -27.80 0.22 21.78
CA CYS A 29 -27.58 -0.72 20.68
C CYS A 29 -27.75 -0.06 19.30
N VAL A 30 -27.19 -0.67 18.28
CA VAL A 30 -27.50 -0.37 16.89
C VAL A 30 -28.86 -0.99 16.58
N ARG A 31 -29.84 -0.14 16.26
CA ARG A 31 -31.20 -0.57 15.92
C ARG A 31 -31.32 -0.95 14.44
N ASP A 32 -30.66 -0.17 13.56
CA ASP A 32 -30.84 -0.31 12.12
C ASP A 32 -29.53 0.03 11.39
N VAL A 33 -29.28 -0.65 10.26
CA VAL A 33 -28.11 -0.47 9.39
C VAL A 33 -28.61 -0.28 7.97
N VAL A 34 -28.40 0.91 7.43
CA VAL A 34 -28.84 1.26 6.08
C VAL A 34 -27.64 1.41 5.17
N VAL A 35 -27.63 0.72 4.05
CA VAL A 35 -26.62 0.95 2.99
C VAL A 35 -27.00 2.23 2.25
N GLU A 36 -26.27 3.31 2.50
CA GLU A 36 -26.47 4.57 1.80
C GLU A 36 -25.90 4.50 0.38
N ARG A 37 -24.70 3.93 0.26
CA ARG A 37 -23.98 3.80 -1.02
C ARG A 37 -23.11 2.55 -1.01
N SER A 38 -22.96 1.93 -2.19
CA SER A 38 -21.99 0.85 -2.36
C SER A 38 -21.40 0.86 -3.78
N PHE A 39 -20.18 0.34 -3.91
CA PHE A 39 -19.49 0.18 -5.20
C PHE A 39 -18.38 -0.88 -5.09
N ASP A 40 -18.06 -1.49 -6.23
CA ASP A 40 -16.93 -2.40 -6.35
C ASP A 40 -15.64 -1.63 -6.66
N THR A 41 -14.55 -2.07 -6.03
CA THR A 41 -13.19 -1.79 -6.44
C THR A 41 -12.65 -2.98 -7.26
N LEU A 42 -11.37 -2.97 -7.57
CA LEU A 42 -10.75 -4.10 -8.27
C LEU A 42 -10.78 -5.40 -7.43
N LEU A 43 -10.64 -5.29 -6.11
CA LEU A 43 -10.41 -6.42 -5.19
C LEU A 43 -11.42 -6.53 -4.05
N SER A 44 -12.21 -5.48 -3.81
CA SER A 44 -13.11 -5.39 -2.66
C SER A 44 -14.42 -4.68 -3.00
N HIS A 45 -15.41 -4.88 -2.15
CA HIS A 45 -16.67 -4.14 -2.16
C HIS A 45 -16.67 -3.12 -1.01
N ILE A 46 -17.03 -1.89 -1.31
CA ILE A 46 -17.10 -0.79 -0.35
C ILE A 46 -18.56 -0.43 -0.12
N PHE A 47 -18.96 -0.35 1.15
CA PHE A 47 -20.28 0.12 1.57
C PHE A 47 -20.11 1.33 2.48
N ARG A 48 -20.87 2.38 2.27
CA ARG A 48 -21.13 3.42 3.24
C ARG A 48 -22.40 3.08 3.99
N LEU A 49 -22.29 2.85 5.29
CA LEU A 49 -23.38 2.43 6.17
C LEU A 49 -23.83 3.61 7.01
N GLN A 50 -25.14 3.87 7.05
CA GLN A 50 -25.74 4.75 8.04
C GLN A 50 -26.29 3.90 9.19
N LEU A 51 -25.93 4.27 10.42
CA LEU A 51 -26.33 3.58 11.63
C LEU A 51 -27.41 4.38 12.36
N ARG A 52 -28.41 3.68 12.86
CA ARG A 52 -29.43 4.23 13.77
C ARG A 52 -29.34 3.51 15.10
N TYR A 53 -29.41 4.26 16.18
CA TYR A 53 -29.22 3.77 17.54
C TYR A 53 -30.49 3.83 18.34
N GLU A 54 -30.58 2.98 19.36
CA GLU A 54 -31.60 3.01 20.39
C GLU A 54 -30.96 3.03 21.78
N GLY A 55 -31.33 4.01 22.61
CA GLY A 55 -30.79 4.17 23.95
C GLY A 55 -29.33 4.54 24.04
N ALA A 56 -28.67 4.77 22.91
CA ALA A 56 -27.25 5.03 22.86
C ALA A 56 -26.92 6.52 22.92
N VAL A 57 -25.85 6.84 23.64
CA VAL A 57 -25.19 8.13 23.60
C VAL A 57 -23.83 7.95 22.95
N GLY A 58 -23.62 8.60 21.84
CA GLY A 58 -22.39 8.46 21.04
C GLY A 58 -22.53 7.34 19.99
N GLY A 59 -21.46 7.12 19.28
CA GLY A 59 -21.40 6.21 18.14
C GLY A 59 -21.34 6.97 16.82
N PRO A 60 -20.63 6.43 15.81
CA PRO A 60 -20.52 7.05 14.50
C PRO A 60 -21.83 6.94 13.74
N GLU A 61 -22.31 8.04 13.18
CA GLU A 61 -23.51 8.03 12.32
C GLU A 61 -23.28 7.24 11.03
N PHE A 62 -22.05 7.34 10.50
CA PHE A 62 -21.64 6.63 9.29
C PHE A 62 -20.39 5.80 9.52
N LEU A 63 -20.33 4.67 8.82
CA LEU A 63 -19.16 3.78 8.75
C LEU A 63 -18.87 3.39 7.32
N ILE A 64 -17.61 3.08 7.05
CA ILE A 64 -17.19 2.37 5.82
C ILE A 64 -16.99 0.90 6.16
N LEU A 65 -17.68 0.03 5.42
CA LEU A 65 -17.42 -1.39 5.40
C LEU A 65 -16.67 -1.72 4.11
N LYS A 66 -15.45 -2.24 4.24
CA LYS A 66 -14.68 -2.83 3.15
C LYS A 66 -14.72 -4.34 3.30
N ALA A 67 -15.16 -5.07 2.27
CA ALA A 67 -15.32 -6.53 2.33
C ALA A 67 -14.80 -7.18 1.04
N GLY A 68 -14.48 -8.46 1.09
CA GLY A 68 -14.09 -9.26 -0.09
C GLY A 68 -15.23 -9.35 -1.11
N LEU A 69 -14.89 -9.45 -2.39
CA LEU A 69 -15.85 -9.71 -3.46
C LEU A 69 -16.35 -11.15 -3.34
N ALA A 70 -17.67 -11.33 -3.27
CA ALA A 70 -18.32 -12.64 -3.09
C ALA A 70 -17.98 -13.64 -4.22
N ASP A 71 -17.79 -13.15 -5.44
CA ASP A 71 -17.52 -13.94 -6.64
C ASP A 71 -16.03 -14.27 -6.86
N ARG A 72 -15.16 -13.89 -5.93
CA ARG A 72 -13.73 -14.21 -5.95
C ARG A 72 -13.26 -14.96 -4.70
N PRO A 73 -13.94 -16.06 -4.29
CA PRO A 73 -13.45 -16.86 -3.19
C PRO A 73 -12.13 -17.52 -3.61
N GLY A 74 -11.06 -17.25 -2.88
CA GLY A 74 -9.82 -18.02 -2.98
C GLY A 74 -8.97 -17.83 -4.22
N GLY A 75 -9.10 -16.71 -4.94
CA GLY A 75 -8.10 -16.32 -5.94
C GLY A 75 -6.70 -16.22 -5.32
N PRO A 76 -5.61 -16.20 -6.13
CA PRO A 76 -4.23 -16.14 -5.62
C PRO A 76 -3.95 -14.89 -4.76
N TRP A 77 -4.83 -13.91 -4.81
CA TRP A 77 -4.73 -12.66 -4.07
C TRP A 77 -5.22 -12.82 -2.62
N LYS A 78 -4.28 -12.86 -1.69
CA LYS A 78 -4.55 -12.94 -0.24
C LYS A 78 -4.64 -11.58 0.45
N GLY A 79 -4.86 -10.51 -0.32
CA GLY A 79 -4.79 -9.13 0.14
C GLY A 79 -5.71 -8.83 1.31
N GLY A 80 -6.92 -9.34 1.32
CA GLY A 80 -7.86 -9.12 2.42
C GLY A 80 -7.34 -9.63 3.76
N ARG A 81 -6.73 -10.82 3.82
CA ARG A 81 -6.09 -11.33 5.02
C ARG A 81 -4.92 -10.45 5.46
N GLN A 82 -4.14 -9.97 4.50
CA GLN A 82 -2.99 -9.10 4.77
C GLN A 82 -3.46 -7.76 5.34
N GLU A 83 -4.51 -7.17 4.76
CA GLU A 83 -5.06 -5.90 5.25
C GLU A 83 -5.71 -6.04 6.63
N VAL A 84 -6.44 -7.12 6.91
CA VAL A 84 -6.96 -7.43 8.24
C VAL A 84 -5.80 -7.57 9.26
N ALA A 85 -4.71 -8.24 8.88
CA ALA A 85 -3.53 -8.35 9.73
C ALA A 85 -2.89 -6.99 10.01
N PHE A 86 -2.82 -6.09 9.02
CA PHE A 86 -2.36 -4.72 9.21
C PHE A 86 -3.16 -3.99 10.29
N TYR A 87 -4.48 -3.93 10.13
CA TYR A 87 -5.32 -3.20 11.08
C TYR A 87 -5.33 -3.82 12.48
N SER A 88 -5.18 -5.14 12.58
CA SER A 88 -5.16 -5.83 13.87
C SER A 88 -3.83 -5.71 14.61
N GLN A 89 -2.70 -5.65 13.90
CA GLN A 89 -1.36 -5.75 14.49
C GLN A 89 -0.55 -4.45 14.39
N VAL A 90 -0.63 -3.77 13.24
CA VAL A 90 0.18 -2.59 12.94
C VAL A 90 -0.57 -1.32 13.33
N ALA A 91 -1.74 -1.09 12.77
CA ALA A 91 -2.52 0.13 13.02
C ALA A 91 -2.89 0.29 14.49
N ALA A 92 -3.23 -0.80 15.19
CA ALA A 92 -3.55 -0.79 16.61
C ALA A 92 -2.37 -0.36 17.52
N ALA A 93 -1.14 -0.48 17.04
CA ALA A 93 0.08 -0.09 17.77
C ALA A 93 0.66 1.25 17.31
N MET A 94 0.02 1.94 16.37
CA MET A 94 0.46 3.26 15.90
C MET A 94 0.19 4.34 16.94
N PRO A 95 1.18 5.22 17.22
CA PRO A 95 0.98 6.33 18.15
C PRO A 95 0.13 7.46 17.58
N ASP A 96 0.08 7.62 16.27
CA ASP A 96 -0.54 8.74 15.55
C ASP A 96 -1.66 8.25 14.63
N HIS A 97 -2.63 9.14 14.37
CA HIS A 97 -3.67 8.96 13.36
C HIS A 97 -3.08 9.18 11.95
N LEU A 98 -2.44 8.14 11.41
CA LEU A 98 -1.83 8.13 10.07
C LEU A 98 -2.56 7.19 9.10
N VAL A 99 -3.52 6.45 9.61
CA VAL A 99 -4.36 5.51 8.86
C VAL A 99 -5.81 5.67 9.30
N PRO A 100 -6.80 5.38 8.47
CA PRO A 100 -8.19 5.38 8.89
C PRO A 100 -8.40 4.54 10.15
N ARG A 101 -9.16 5.05 11.11
CA ARG A 101 -9.49 4.30 12.32
C ARG A 101 -10.28 3.05 11.95
N CYS A 102 -9.84 1.90 12.43
CA CYS A 102 -10.54 0.63 12.27
C CYS A 102 -11.31 0.31 13.56
N PHE A 103 -12.60 0.05 13.43
CA PHE A 103 -13.46 -0.33 14.54
C PHE A 103 -13.55 -1.84 14.71
N ASP A 104 -13.39 -2.56 13.59
CA ASP A 104 -13.31 -4.02 13.58
C ASP A 104 -12.60 -4.52 12.33
N ALA A 105 -11.80 -5.57 12.48
CA ALA A 105 -11.07 -6.23 11.41
C ALA A 105 -11.27 -7.74 11.55
N HIS A 106 -11.97 -8.33 10.61
CA HIS A 106 -12.38 -9.74 10.68
C HIS A 106 -11.85 -10.56 9.49
N TRP A 107 -11.32 -11.72 9.81
CA TRP A 107 -10.93 -12.76 8.86
C TRP A 107 -11.49 -14.11 9.31
N ASP A 108 -12.23 -14.76 8.43
CA ASP A 108 -12.72 -16.12 8.63
C ASP A 108 -11.79 -17.12 7.92
N ALA A 109 -11.13 -17.96 8.71
CA ALA A 109 -10.15 -18.91 8.18
C ALA A 109 -10.78 -20.06 7.37
N ASP A 110 -12.03 -20.42 7.65
CA ASP A 110 -12.72 -21.53 7.02
C ASP A 110 -13.27 -21.15 5.64
N THR A 111 -13.82 -19.96 5.54
CA THR A 111 -14.46 -19.45 4.31
C THR A 111 -13.57 -18.52 3.51
N GLY A 112 -12.53 -17.95 4.14
CA GLY A 112 -11.72 -16.87 3.55
C GLY A 112 -12.48 -15.53 3.46
N ALA A 113 -13.66 -15.41 4.05
CA ALA A 113 -14.40 -14.17 4.11
C ALA A 113 -13.71 -13.16 5.04
N TRP A 114 -13.76 -11.90 4.67
CA TRP A 114 -13.15 -10.84 5.46
C TRP A 114 -13.90 -9.52 5.34
N HIS A 115 -13.75 -8.71 6.35
CA HIS A 115 -14.19 -7.33 6.31
C HIS A 115 -13.42 -6.43 7.27
N LEU A 116 -13.47 -5.14 6.99
CA LEU A 116 -12.99 -4.05 7.83
C LEU A 116 -14.14 -3.07 8.07
N LEU A 117 -14.35 -2.68 9.32
CA LEU A 117 -15.20 -1.55 9.67
C LEU A 117 -14.31 -0.35 9.94
N LEU A 118 -14.38 0.65 9.08
CA LEU A 118 -13.51 1.83 9.12
C LEU A 118 -14.34 3.09 9.39
N GLU A 119 -13.67 4.12 9.88
CA GLU A 119 -14.26 5.44 9.99
C GLU A 119 -14.65 5.99 8.62
N ASP A 120 -15.74 6.76 8.57
CA ASP A 120 -16.17 7.45 7.37
C ASP A 120 -15.47 8.81 7.27
N LEU A 121 -14.62 8.94 6.26
CA LEU A 121 -13.85 10.15 5.96
C LEU A 121 -14.49 11.02 4.87
N THR A 122 -15.69 10.68 4.42
CA THR A 122 -16.34 11.33 3.25
C THR A 122 -16.44 12.85 3.39
N ASP A 123 -16.72 13.35 4.60
CA ASP A 123 -16.92 14.78 4.85
C ASP A 123 -15.64 15.52 5.21
N SER A 124 -14.63 14.84 5.75
CA SER A 124 -13.37 15.44 6.23
C SER A 124 -12.24 15.35 5.22
N HIS A 125 -12.18 14.29 4.40
CA HIS A 125 -11.08 14.01 3.50
C HIS A 125 -11.54 13.77 2.06
N LEU A 126 -10.55 13.71 1.16
CA LEU A 126 -10.74 13.32 -0.25
C LEU A 126 -9.48 12.59 -0.74
N ALA A 127 -9.61 11.74 -1.75
CA ALA A 127 -8.45 11.23 -2.47
C ALA A 127 -7.68 12.39 -3.10
N ALA A 128 -6.35 12.29 -3.14
CA ALA A 128 -5.47 13.38 -3.60
C ALA A 128 -5.88 13.93 -4.97
N THR A 129 -6.17 13.03 -5.92
CA THR A 129 -6.67 13.36 -7.25
C THR A 129 -7.47 12.19 -7.82
N ARG A 130 -8.10 12.41 -8.97
CA ARG A 130 -8.69 11.33 -9.76
C ARG A 130 -7.61 10.69 -10.63
N TRP A 131 -7.46 9.37 -10.56
CA TRP A 131 -6.57 8.62 -11.46
C TRP A 131 -6.85 8.96 -12.95
N PRO A 132 -5.83 9.17 -13.80
CA PRO A 132 -4.38 9.10 -13.56
C PRO A 132 -3.72 10.46 -13.26
N LEU A 133 -4.46 11.48 -12.84
CA LEU A 133 -3.92 12.82 -12.62
C LEU A 133 -2.99 12.84 -11.40
N PRO A 134 -1.74 13.34 -11.53
CA PRO A 134 -0.85 13.47 -10.40
C PRO A 134 -1.30 14.61 -9.48
N PRO A 135 -1.06 14.51 -8.15
CA PRO A 135 -1.31 15.60 -7.22
C PRO A 135 -0.40 16.81 -7.46
N THR A 136 -0.71 17.94 -6.85
CA THR A 136 0.21 19.10 -6.81
C THR A 136 1.48 18.75 -6.03
N LEU A 137 2.55 19.55 -6.19
CA LEU A 137 3.78 19.36 -5.42
C LEU A 137 3.51 19.45 -3.90
N GLN A 138 2.72 20.42 -3.47
CA GLN A 138 2.35 20.59 -2.06
C GLN A 138 1.62 19.37 -1.49
N GLN A 139 0.70 18.79 -2.25
CA GLN A 139 0.01 17.55 -1.86
C GLN A 139 1.00 16.37 -1.77
N CYS A 140 1.92 16.25 -2.74
CA CYS A 140 2.97 15.23 -2.70
C CYS A 140 3.89 15.39 -1.49
N GLU A 141 4.27 16.62 -1.13
CA GLU A 141 5.06 16.90 0.07
C GLU A 141 4.33 16.50 1.36
N SER A 142 3.00 16.74 1.44
CA SER A 142 2.21 16.29 2.59
C SER A 142 2.14 14.76 2.66
N ILE A 143 1.99 14.08 1.52
CA ILE A 143 1.99 12.62 1.44
C ILE A 143 3.35 12.04 1.88
N VAL A 144 4.47 12.56 1.39
CA VAL A 144 5.79 12.02 1.77
C VAL A 144 6.13 12.31 3.24
N ARG A 145 5.65 13.43 3.82
CA ARG A 145 5.76 13.67 5.27
C ARG A 145 4.94 12.67 6.10
N ALA A 146 3.71 12.37 5.68
CA ALA A 146 2.91 11.35 6.35
C ALA A 146 3.56 9.97 6.27
N ARG A 147 4.12 9.58 5.10
CA ARG A 147 4.90 8.35 4.97
C ARG A 147 6.14 8.34 5.87
N ALA A 148 6.88 9.46 5.93
CA ALA A 148 8.05 9.56 6.82
C ALA A 148 7.67 9.37 8.30
N ARG A 149 6.54 9.93 8.75
CA ARG A 149 6.01 9.73 10.11
C ARG A 149 5.64 8.27 10.35
N PHE A 150 4.95 7.63 9.37
CA PHE A 150 4.60 6.22 9.45
C PHE A 150 5.85 5.34 9.50
N HIS A 151 6.78 5.52 8.58
CA HIS A 151 8.03 4.75 8.53
C HIS A 151 8.87 4.94 9.79
N ALA A 152 8.96 6.18 10.32
CA ALA A 152 9.71 6.44 11.55
C ALA A 152 9.14 5.70 12.77
N ALA A 153 7.82 5.54 12.85
CA ALA A 153 7.17 4.82 13.95
C ALA A 153 7.55 3.33 14.00
N TRP A 154 7.97 2.77 12.88
CA TRP A 154 8.36 1.36 12.74
C TRP A 154 9.83 1.17 12.41
N TRP A 155 10.63 2.25 12.42
CA TRP A 155 12.03 2.22 12.00
C TRP A 155 12.87 1.33 12.90
N ASP A 156 13.43 0.26 12.33
CA ASP A 156 14.23 -0.74 13.04
C ASP A 156 13.56 -1.26 14.33
N ASP A 157 12.22 -1.29 14.37
CA ASP A 157 11.48 -1.80 15.52
C ASP A 157 11.82 -3.29 15.74
N PRO A 158 12.18 -3.72 16.97
CA PRO A 158 12.60 -5.08 17.23
C PRO A 158 11.52 -6.15 16.99
N ARG A 159 10.27 -5.74 16.81
CA ARG A 159 9.17 -6.65 16.47
C ARG A 159 9.12 -7.00 14.99
N LEU A 160 9.78 -6.21 14.11
CA LEU A 160 9.81 -6.46 12.68
C LEU A 160 10.41 -7.82 12.37
N GLY A 161 9.74 -8.59 11.54
CA GLY A 161 10.15 -9.93 11.15
C GLY A 161 10.05 -11.00 12.25
N VAL A 162 9.66 -10.61 13.48
CA VAL A 162 9.50 -11.51 14.64
C VAL A 162 8.03 -11.71 14.99
N THR A 163 7.33 -10.63 15.34
CA THR A 163 5.90 -10.64 15.66
C THR A 163 5.06 -9.79 14.69
N ILE A 164 5.72 -8.92 13.95
CA ILE A 164 5.07 -8.02 12.96
C ILE A 164 5.74 -8.23 11.61
N GLY A 165 4.96 -8.69 10.64
CA GLY A 165 5.45 -9.07 9.34
C GLY A 165 6.40 -10.27 9.41
N SER A 166 7.16 -10.46 8.36
CA SER A 166 8.20 -11.50 8.29
C SER A 166 9.40 -10.99 7.51
N TRP A 167 10.60 -11.38 7.96
CA TRP A 167 11.78 -11.22 7.11
C TRP A 167 11.65 -12.12 5.88
N GLN A 168 12.16 -11.65 4.76
CA GLN A 168 12.24 -12.47 3.58
C GLN A 168 13.33 -13.53 3.76
N GLU A 169 12.90 -14.76 3.97
CA GLU A 169 13.83 -15.88 4.07
C GLU A 169 14.39 -16.27 2.69
N VAL A 170 15.61 -16.84 2.68
CA VAL A 170 16.30 -17.29 1.46
C VAL A 170 15.43 -18.22 0.60
N THR A 171 14.67 -19.12 1.22
CA THR A 171 13.75 -20.03 0.53
C THR A 171 12.56 -19.31 -0.10
N THR A 172 12.08 -18.24 0.51
CA THR A 172 11.00 -17.41 -0.01
C THR A 172 11.53 -16.56 -1.18
N GLN A 173 12.70 -15.96 -1.03
CA GLN A 173 13.36 -15.21 -2.10
C GLN A 173 13.60 -16.09 -3.34
N ALA A 174 14.12 -17.31 -3.15
CA ALA A 174 14.34 -18.25 -4.26
C ALA A 174 13.03 -18.60 -5.00
N ARG A 175 11.93 -18.79 -4.27
CA ARG A 175 10.61 -19.02 -4.89
C ARG A 175 10.09 -17.79 -5.64
N GLN A 176 10.29 -16.60 -5.09
CA GLN A 176 9.89 -15.35 -5.75
C GLN A 176 10.70 -15.10 -7.02
N LEU A 177 12.01 -15.36 -6.98
CA LEU A 177 12.88 -15.26 -8.14
C LEU A 177 12.48 -16.28 -9.23
N GLN A 178 12.19 -17.51 -8.83
CA GLN A 178 11.68 -18.53 -9.76
C GLN A 178 10.37 -18.08 -10.40
N GLN A 179 9.41 -17.64 -9.61
CA GLN A 179 8.12 -17.16 -10.11
C GLN A 179 8.28 -15.95 -11.04
N PHE A 180 9.16 -15.01 -10.69
CA PHE A 180 9.48 -13.88 -11.56
C PHE A 180 10.08 -14.36 -12.88
N THR A 181 11.01 -15.31 -12.86
CA THR A 181 11.66 -15.86 -14.06
C THR A 181 10.63 -16.56 -14.97
N GLU A 182 9.71 -17.32 -14.41
CA GLU A 182 8.60 -17.97 -15.13
C GLU A 182 7.66 -16.94 -15.76
N ASN A 183 7.24 -15.93 -14.98
CA ASN A 183 6.41 -14.84 -15.48
C ASN A 183 7.10 -14.05 -16.58
N LEU A 184 8.40 -13.77 -16.43
CA LEU A 184 9.19 -13.06 -17.44
C LEU A 184 9.34 -13.86 -18.73
N ALA A 185 9.49 -15.17 -18.66
CA ALA A 185 9.53 -16.03 -19.84
C ALA A 185 8.22 -15.91 -20.65
N GLY A 186 7.06 -16.06 -19.99
CA GLY A 186 5.76 -15.88 -20.64
C GLY A 186 5.52 -14.44 -21.14
N PHE A 187 5.96 -13.44 -20.39
CA PHE A 187 5.92 -12.05 -20.80
C PHE A 187 6.76 -11.79 -22.06
N THR A 188 7.97 -12.35 -22.11
CA THR A 188 8.87 -12.21 -23.24
C THR A 188 8.35 -12.94 -24.48
N GLU A 189 7.73 -14.10 -24.32
CA GLU A 189 7.07 -14.81 -25.41
C GLU A 189 5.94 -13.97 -26.04
N ARG A 190 5.12 -13.31 -25.22
CA ARG A 190 3.98 -12.51 -25.70
C ARG A 190 4.37 -11.14 -26.24
N TYR A 191 5.38 -10.49 -25.65
CA TYR A 191 5.68 -9.06 -25.88
C TYR A 191 7.17 -8.79 -26.20
N GLY A 192 8.00 -9.81 -26.35
CA GLY A 192 9.44 -9.64 -26.52
C GLY A 192 9.85 -8.88 -27.78
N ASP A 193 9.02 -8.86 -28.83
CA ASP A 193 9.18 -8.05 -30.04
C ASP A 193 9.05 -6.53 -29.75
N ARG A 194 8.38 -6.16 -28.67
CA ARG A 194 8.18 -4.76 -28.23
C ARG A 194 9.22 -4.31 -27.20
N LEU A 195 10.03 -5.23 -26.68
CA LEU A 195 11.11 -4.93 -25.75
C LEU A 195 12.42 -4.72 -26.51
N SER A 196 13.09 -3.59 -26.27
CA SER A 196 14.44 -3.37 -26.82
C SER A 196 15.42 -4.43 -26.29
N PRO A 197 16.49 -4.73 -27.02
CA PRO A 197 17.55 -5.64 -26.54
C PRO A 197 18.09 -5.23 -25.16
N GLY A 198 18.28 -3.91 -24.91
CA GLY A 198 18.78 -3.41 -23.63
C GLY A 198 17.82 -3.59 -22.47
N ARG A 199 16.49 -3.63 -22.71
CA ARG A 199 15.51 -3.96 -21.67
C ARG A 199 15.52 -5.45 -21.33
N ARG A 200 15.64 -6.31 -22.34
CA ARG A 200 15.76 -7.76 -22.12
C ARG A 200 17.05 -8.11 -21.38
N ASP A 201 18.18 -7.48 -21.76
CA ASP A 201 19.45 -7.63 -21.06
C ASP A 201 19.35 -7.19 -19.59
N LEU A 202 18.66 -6.08 -19.32
CA LEU A 202 18.47 -5.60 -17.94
C LEU A 202 17.72 -6.62 -17.06
N TYR A 203 16.69 -7.26 -17.59
CA TYR A 203 15.99 -8.33 -16.85
C TYR A 203 16.89 -9.53 -16.57
N ALA A 204 17.67 -9.98 -17.57
CA ALA A 204 18.61 -11.08 -17.39
C ALA A 204 19.65 -10.75 -16.31
N ARG A 205 20.24 -9.57 -16.38
CA ARG A 205 21.22 -9.10 -15.38
C ARG A 205 20.61 -8.94 -13.99
N LEU A 206 19.35 -8.50 -13.88
CA LEU A 206 18.67 -8.44 -12.58
C LEU A 206 18.58 -9.83 -11.95
N ILE A 207 18.19 -10.84 -12.72
CA ILE A 207 18.11 -12.23 -12.25
C ILE A 207 19.48 -12.73 -11.81
N ASP A 208 20.53 -12.51 -12.61
CA ASP A 208 21.89 -12.94 -12.30
C ASP A 208 22.46 -12.26 -11.04
N CYS A 209 22.13 -10.99 -10.83
CA CYS A 209 22.63 -10.18 -9.70
C CYS A 209 21.74 -10.26 -8.46
N GLU A 210 20.56 -10.88 -8.53
CA GLU A 210 19.59 -10.94 -7.41
C GLU A 210 20.23 -11.36 -6.09
N PRO A 211 21.03 -12.43 -5.99
CA PRO A 211 21.60 -12.85 -4.72
C PRO A 211 22.50 -11.80 -4.05
N ARG A 212 23.19 -11.01 -4.87
CA ARG A 212 24.05 -9.91 -4.41
C ARG A 212 23.23 -8.71 -3.97
N LEU A 213 22.20 -8.33 -4.70
CA LEU A 213 21.32 -7.22 -4.37
C LEU A 213 20.54 -7.49 -3.09
N GLN A 214 20.15 -8.73 -2.83
CA GLN A 214 19.46 -9.15 -1.62
C GLN A 214 20.30 -9.00 -0.35
N MET A 215 21.61 -8.87 -0.45
CA MET A 215 22.48 -8.64 0.69
C MET A 215 22.14 -7.35 1.45
N ARG A 216 21.56 -6.33 0.78
CA ARG A 216 21.10 -5.11 1.42
C ARG A 216 20.10 -5.40 2.55
N TYR A 217 19.18 -6.30 2.30
CA TYR A 217 18.06 -6.60 3.21
C TYR A 217 18.47 -7.55 4.36
N ARG A 218 19.51 -8.36 4.18
CA ARG A 218 20.00 -9.31 5.20
C ARG A 218 20.63 -8.64 6.42
N SER A 219 20.96 -7.36 6.33
CA SER A 219 21.46 -6.61 7.48
C SER A 219 20.38 -6.32 8.53
N HIS A 220 19.10 -6.37 8.12
CA HIS A 220 17.93 -5.95 8.90
C HIS A 220 18.09 -4.56 9.53
N ARG A 221 18.84 -3.67 8.87
CA ARG A 221 19.07 -2.29 9.31
C ARG A 221 18.38 -1.33 8.36
N ASN A 222 17.89 -0.23 8.94
CA ASN A 222 17.14 0.79 8.22
C ASN A 222 15.92 0.17 7.51
N MET A 223 15.21 -0.67 8.25
CA MET A 223 14.01 -1.36 7.81
C MET A 223 12.78 -0.79 8.49
N THR A 224 11.65 -0.85 7.83
CA THR A 224 10.37 -0.39 8.36
C THR A 224 9.23 -1.22 7.79
N ILE A 225 8.00 -0.87 8.11
CA ILE A 225 6.81 -1.35 7.41
C ILE A 225 6.58 -0.43 6.21
N VAL A 226 6.39 -1.02 5.03
CA VAL A 226 5.99 -0.32 3.82
C VAL A 226 4.57 -0.71 3.41
N GLN A 227 3.88 0.17 2.71
CA GLN A 227 2.53 -0.07 2.21
C GLN A 227 2.53 -1.04 1.02
N GLY A 228 3.58 -0.99 0.19
CA GLY A 228 3.75 -1.82 -1.00
C GLY A 228 2.98 -1.27 -2.21
N ASP A 229 1.67 -1.07 -2.12
CA ASP A 229 0.87 -0.40 -3.16
C ASP A 229 0.74 1.12 -2.88
N SER A 230 1.86 1.77 -2.75
CA SER A 230 2.02 3.11 -2.18
C SER A 230 1.77 4.27 -3.14
N HIS A 231 1.01 4.07 -4.20
CA HIS A 231 0.67 5.16 -5.12
C HIS A 231 -0.16 6.26 -4.44
N VAL A 232 -0.10 7.49 -4.98
CA VAL A 232 -0.72 8.68 -4.39
C VAL A 232 -2.24 8.61 -4.24
N TRP A 233 -2.91 7.72 -4.95
CA TRP A 233 -4.36 7.52 -4.87
C TRP A 233 -4.78 6.66 -3.68
N ASN A 234 -3.83 6.01 -2.99
CA ASN A 234 -4.02 5.34 -1.70
C ASN A 234 -3.71 6.27 -0.52
N CYS A 235 -3.98 7.58 -0.71
CA CYS A 235 -3.83 8.59 0.32
C CYS A 235 -5.08 9.48 0.37
N PHE A 236 -5.59 9.74 1.57
CA PHE A 236 -6.61 10.74 1.83
C PHE A 236 -5.97 12.04 2.30
N LEU A 237 -6.38 13.15 1.69
CA LEU A 237 -5.98 14.50 2.05
C LEU A 237 -7.13 15.23 2.72
N PRO A 238 -6.88 16.03 3.78
CA PRO A 238 -7.94 16.79 4.43
C PRO A 238 -8.52 17.85 3.51
N ARG A 239 -9.84 18.03 3.55
CA ARG A 239 -10.57 19.02 2.72
C ARG A 239 -10.26 20.46 3.10
N ASP A 240 -9.97 20.72 4.36
CA ASP A 240 -9.64 22.04 4.89
C ASP A 240 -8.18 22.48 4.61
N GLY A 241 -7.39 21.58 4.01
CA GLY A 241 -6.00 21.84 3.69
C GLY A 241 -5.02 21.77 4.88
N ALA A 242 -5.44 21.18 6.01
CA ALA A 242 -4.55 20.88 7.13
C ALA A 242 -3.42 19.95 6.65
N LYS A 243 -2.17 20.41 6.74
CA LYS A 243 -1.04 19.74 6.06
C LYS A 243 -0.64 18.40 6.67
N ASP A 244 -0.95 18.21 7.96
CA ASP A 244 -0.45 17.08 8.74
C ASP A 244 -1.51 15.98 9.00
N ASP A 245 -2.66 16.09 8.34
CA ASP A 245 -3.77 15.16 8.50
C ASP A 245 -3.97 14.28 7.25
N VAL A 246 -2.87 13.82 6.67
CA VAL A 246 -2.89 12.88 5.55
C VAL A 246 -2.98 11.47 6.09
N LEU A 247 -3.94 10.69 5.60
CA LEU A 247 -4.15 9.29 5.98
C LEU A 247 -3.77 8.36 4.84
N LEU A 248 -3.02 7.31 5.17
CA LEU A 248 -2.62 6.26 4.25
C LEU A 248 -3.61 5.10 4.37
N PHE A 249 -4.10 4.57 3.25
CA PHE A 249 -5.07 3.48 3.24
C PHE A 249 -4.77 2.46 2.16
N ASP A 250 -5.48 1.32 2.17
CA ASP A 250 -5.28 0.17 1.28
C ASP A 250 -3.94 -0.54 1.56
N TRP A 251 -3.96 -1.35 2.62
CA TRP A 251 -2.79 -2.03 3.20
C TRP A 251 -2.74 -3.52 2.85
N ASP A 252 -3.28 -3.91 1.73
CA ASP A 252 -3.33 -5.33 1.32
C ASP A 252 -1.98 -5.90 0.87
N SER A 253 -1.02 -5.02 0.59
CA SER A 253 0.32 -5.35 0.10
C SER A 253 1.44 -5.04 1.11
N TRP A 254 1.12 -4.66 2.34
CA TRP A 254 2.11 -4.26 3.32
C TRP A 254 3.11 -5.37 3.66
N HIS A 255 4.34 -4.99 3.89
CA HIS A 255 5.42 -5.88 4.27
C HIS A 255 6.56 -5.11 4.95
N VAL A 256 7.59 -5.84 5.40
CA VAL A 256 8.81 -5.24 5.97
C VAL A 256 9.83 -5.06 4.86
N ASP A 257 10.27 -3.82 4.64
CA ASP A 257 11.26 -3.47 3.63
C ASP A 257 11.98 -2.16 3.98
N THR A 258 12.83 -1.67 3.08
CA THR A 258 13.37 -0.31 3.12
C THR A 258 12.28 0.69 2.76
N ALA A 259 12.23 1.81 3.45
CA ALA A 259 11.25 2.86 3.22
C ALA A 259 11.23 3.40 1.78
N SER A 260 12.34 3.25 1.08
CA SER A 260 12.50 3.65 -0.32
C SER A 260 11.62 2.86 -1.29
N ASP A 261 11.14 1.67 -0.91
CA ASP A 261 10.21 0.90 -1.74
C ASP A 261 8.93 1.68 -2.01
N ASP A 262 8.30 2.20 -0.96
CA ASP A 262 7.11 3.06 -1.07
C ASP A 262 7.36 4.33 -1.91
N LEU A 263 8.54 4.94 -1.77
CA LEU A 263 8.88 6.14 -2.53
C LEU A 263 9.11 5.83 -4.02
N ALA A 264 9.79 4.74 -4.33
CA ALA A 264 10.03 4.30 -5.70
C ALA A 264 8.72 3.90 -6.39
N TYR A 265 7.86 3.16 -5.70
CA TYR A 265 6.55 2.80 -6.21
C TYR A 265 5.69 4.05 -6.48
N MET A 266 5.67 5.02 -5.56
CA MET A 266 4.92 6.27 -5.72
C MET A 266 5.40 7.09 -6.91
N MET A 267 6.71 7.27 -7.08
CA MET A 267 7.28 8.23 -8.02
C MET A 267 7.77 7.59 -9.31
N ALA A 268 8.59 6.53 -9.22
CA ALA A 268 9.30 6.02 -10.38
C ALA A 268 8.38 5.23 -11.32
N ILE A 269 7.45 4.45 -10.78
CA ILE A 269 6.56 3.62 -11.59
C ILE A 269 5.29 4.38 -12.04
N HIS A 270 4.80 5.36 -11.26
CA HIS A 270 3.51 6.01 -11.53
C HIS A 270 3.61 7.36 -12.23
N TRP A 271 4.76 8.04 -12.24
CA TRP A 271 4.88 9.36 -12.84
C TRP A 271 5.67 9.36 -14.13
N TYR A 272 5.20 10.15 -15.10
CA TYR A 272 5.92 10.37 -16.33
C TYR A 272 7.26 11.08 -16.09
N PRO A 273 8.30 10.79 -16.90
CA PRO A 273 9.68 11.21 -16.64
C PRO A 273 9.85 12.71 -16.47
N GLU A 274 9.17 13.52 -17.29
CA GLU A 274 9.26 14.99 -17.18
C GLU A 274 8.85 15.48 -15.79
N ARG A 275 7.68 15.04 -15.30
CA ARG A 275 7.21 15.40 -13.97
C ARG A 275 8.12 14.80 -12.87
N ARG A 276 8.47 13.53 -13.00
CA ARG A 276 9.33 12.85 -12.02
C ARG A 276 10.65 13.59 -11.84
N ARG A 277 11.35 13.91 -12.92
CA ARG A 277 12.63 14.66 -12.91
C ARG A 277 12.54 16.01 -12.19
N LEU A 278 11.39 16.68 -12.28
CA LEU A 278 11.20 17.97 -11.62
C LEU A 278 11.01 17.86 -10.10
N VAL A 279 10.32 16.81 -9.63
CA VAL A 279 9.82 16.76 -8.24
C VAL A 279 10.47 15.67 -7.38
N GLU A 280 11.08 14.65 -7.99
CA GLU A 280 11.62 13.47 -7.31
C GLU A 280 12.67 13.85 -6.24
N ARG A 281 13.70 14.57 -6.62
CA ARG A 281 14.75 14.98 -5.69
C ARG A 281 14.23 15.89 -4.56
N PRO A 282 13.46 16.96 -4.82
CA PRO A 282 12.81 17.73 -3.77
C PRO A 282 11.96 16.91 -2.81
N LEU A 283 11.23 15.90 -3.31
CA LEU A 283 10.40 15.05 -2.46
C LEU A 283 11.23 14.08 -1.63
N LEU A 284 12.32 13.53 -2.16
CA LEU A 284 13.27 12.72 -1.38
C LEU A 284 13.94 13.57 -0.28
N ASP A 285 14.26 14.82 -0.55
CA ASP A 285 14.82 15.74 0.44
C ASP A 285 13.78 16.07 1.53
N CYS A 286 12.51 16.34 1.13
CA CYS A 286 11.39 16.56 2.04
C CYS A 286 11.14 15.33 2.94
N TYR A 287 11.11 14.12 2.35
CA TYR A 287 10.96 12.87 3.06
C TYR A 287 12.07 12.67 4.09
N HIS A 288 13.33 12.79 3.68
CA HIS A 288 14.49 12.61 4.56
C HIS A 288 14.48 13.59 5.74
N ALA A 289 14.20 14.87 5.47
CA ALA A 289 14.08 15.88 6.54
C ALA A 289 12.95 15.55 7.53
N ALA A 290 11.81 15.08 7.04
CA ALA A 290 10.69 14.65 7.88
C ALA A 290 11.03 13.39 8.70
N LEU A 291 11.73 12.42 8.10
CA LEU A 291 12.18 11.21 8.78
C LEU A 291 13.15 11.55 9.94
N GLN A 292 14.11 12.45 9.69
CA GLN A 292 15.02 12.94 10.72
C GLN A 292 14.30 13.70 11.84
N ALA A 293 13.31 14.53 11.49
CA ALA A 293 12.49 15.23 12.47
C ALA A 293 11.69 14.28 13.38
N CYS A 294 11.34 13.09 12.88
CA CYS A 294 10.72 12.01 13.64
C CYS A 294 11.71 11.14 14.43
N GLY A 295 12.99 11.49 14.46
CA GLY A 295 13.99 10.86 15.31
C GLY A 295 14.92 9.85 14.64
N VAL A 296 14.75 9.54 13.37
CA VAL A 296 15.66 8.65 12.60
C VAL A 296 16.89 9.47 12.17
N LYS A 297 17.97 9.38 12.94
CA LYS A 297 19.17 10.23 12.74
C LYS A 297 20.32 9.54 12.00
N ASP A 298 20.39 8.21 12.08
CA ASP A 298 21.52 7.42 11.57
C ASP A 298 21.29 6.90 10.15
N TYR A 299 20.35 7.49 9.43
CA TYR A 299 20.06 7.22 8.01
C TYR A 299 20.33 8.49 7.20
N THR A 300 21.40 8.44 6.42
CA THR A 300 21.85 9.60 5.65
C THR A 300 21.05 9.79 4.37
N ARG A 301 21.07 11.01 3.83
CA ARG A 301 20.45 11.29 2.54
C ARG A 301 21.02 10.47 1.40
N ARG A 302 22.30 10.08 1.49
CA ARG A 302 22.98 9.22 0.53
C ARG A 302 22.47 7.78 0.64
N GLU A 303 22.34 7.23 1.83
CA GLU A 303 21.76 5.90 2.04
C GLU A 303 20.33 5.83 1.49
N LEU A 304 19.50 6.87 1.71
CA LEU A 304 18.20 6.96 1.09
C LEU A 304 18.27 6.92 -0.44
N GLU A 305 19.25 7.61 -1.05
CA GLU A 305 19.42 7.62 -2.50
C GLU A 305 19.86 6.27 -3.04
N ASP A 306 20.79 5.60 -2.36
CA ASP A 306 21.27 4.28 -2.72
C ASP A 306 20.14 3.24 -2.60
N ASP A 307 19.37 3.25 -1.51
CA ASP A 307 18.20 2.40 -1.32
C ASP A 307 17.10 2.72 -2.34
N TYR A 308 16.87 4.00 -2.65
CA TYR A 308 15.86 4.41 -3.64
C TYR A 308 16.22 3.89 -5.05
N ARG A 309 17.48 4.01 -5.46
CA ARG A 309 17.95 3.45 -6.74
C ARG A 309 17.76 1.93 -6.81
N LEU A 310 18.02 1.24 -5.71
CA LEU A 310 17.81 -0.20 -5.60
C LEU A 310 16.31 -0.55 -5.69
N SER A 311 15.44 0.17 -4.99
CA SER A 311 13.99 -0.01 -5.06
C SER A 311 13.44 0.29 -6.46
N VAL A 312 13.96 1.31 -7.15
CA VAL A 312 13.62 1.59 -8.55
C VAL A 312 14.03 0.42 -9.46
N LEU A 313 15.19 -0.16 -9.23
CA LEU A 313 15.65 -1.31 -10.01
C LEU A 313 14.75 -2.54 -9.79
N TRP A 314 14.36 -2.85 -8.55
CA TRP A 314 13.43 -3.94 -8.25
C TRP A 314 12.06 -3.75 -8.90
N ASN A 315 11.59 -2.51 -8.99
CA ASN A 315 10.29 -2.20 -9.58
C ASN A 315 10.18 -2.47 -11.09
N ILE A 316 11.28 -2.83 -11.81
CA ILE A 316 11.15 -3.34 -13.19
C ILE A 316 10.39 -4.67 -13.25
N ALA A 317 10.35 -5.41 -12.16
CA ALA A 317 9.58 -6.66 -12.06
C ALA A 317 8.06 -6.42 -11.96
N THR A 318 7.63 -5.25 -11.47
CA THR A 318 6.21 -4.94 -11.21
C THR A 318 5.32 -5.05 -12.46
N PRO A 319 5.67 -4.50 -13.63
CA PRO A 319 4.83 -4.64 -14.84
C PRO A 319 4.70 -6.09 -15.33
N VAL A 320 5.74 -6.91 -15.13
CA VAL A 320 5.70 -8.34 -15.46
C VAL A 320 4.72 -9.08 -14.54
N TRP A 321 4.77 -8.78 -13.24
CA TRP A 321 3.84 -9.30 -12.26
C TRP A 321 2.40 -8.83 -12.56
N GLN A 322 2.20 -7.55 -12.86
CA GLN A 322 0.90 -6.98 -13.19
C GLN A 322 0.28 -7.67 -14.39
N GLU A 323 1.03 -7.90 -15.45
CA GLU A 323 0.57 -8.60 -16.65
C GLU A 323 0.17 -10.06 -16.32
N ALA A 324 1.02 -10.77 -15.58
CA ALA A 324 0.78 -12.15 -15.20
C ALA A 324 -0.48 -12.31 -14.30
N ASN A 325 -0.87 -11.26 -13.58
CA ASN A 325 -2.06 -11.23 -12.73
C ASN A 325 -3.28 -10.57 -13.39
N GLY A 326 -3.24 -10.33 -14.69
CA GLY A 326 -4.40 -9.86 -15.47
C GLY A 326 -4.72 -8.37 -15.27
N ILE A 327 -3.79 -7.59 -14.77
CA ILE A 327 -3.94 -6.12 -14.73
C ILE A 327 -4.02 -5.58 -16.15
N PRO A 328 -4.92 -4.62 -16.45
CA PRO A 328 -5.12 -4.11 -17.80
C PRO A 328 -3.84 -3.50 -18.42
N PRO A 329 -3.61 -3.69 -19.73
CA PRO A 329 -2.42 -3.16 -20.41
C PRO A 329 -2.21 -1.64 -20.28
N VAL A 330 -3.29 -0.87 -20.15
CA VAL A 330 -3.23 0.58 -19.91
C VAL A 330 -2.50 0.92 -18.59
N ILE A 331 -2.41 0.00 -17.66
CA ILE A 331 -1.69 0.17 -16.39
C ILE A 331 -0.27 -0.35 -16.56
N TRP A 332 -0.10 -1.68 -16.77
CA TRP A 332 1.22 -2.28 -16.72
C TRP A 332 2.17 -1.82 -17.85
N TRP A 333 1.64 -1.51 -19.06
CA TRP A 333 2.51 -1.00 -20.14
C TRP A 333 3.04 0.41 -19.84
N ASN A 334 2.17 1.29 -19.32
CA ASN A 334 2.62 2.62 -18.89
C ASN A 334 3.62 2.54 -17.73
N ASN A 335 3.41 1.63 -16.79
CA ASN A 335 4.34 1.39 -15.69
C ASN A 335 5.68 0.85 -16.19
N LEU A 336 5.68 -0.07 -17.17
CA LEU A 336 6.87 -0.56 -17.84
C LEU A 336 7.70 0.58 -18.44
N GLU A 337 7.05 1.44 -19.23
CA GLU A 337 7.76 2.55 -19.88
C GLU A 337 8.36 3.52 -18.86
N ARG A 338 7.59 3.88 -17.84
CA ARG A 338 8.03 4.83 -16.80
C ARG A 338 9.18 4.28 -15.98
N ILE A 339 9.10 3.04 -15.52
CA ILE A 339 10.14 2.47 -14.67
C ILE A 339 11.47 2.28 -15.39
N PHE A 340 11.46 1.88 -16.66
CA PHE A 340 12.69 1.79 -17.42
C PHE A 340 13.35 3.16 -17.64
N MET A 341 12.55 4.20 -17.86
CA MET A 341 13.07 5.57 -17.94
C MET A 341 13.64 6.04 -16.59
N ALA A 342 13.04 5.63 -15.47
CA ALA A 342 13.57 5.93 -14.15
C ALA A 342 14.91 5.21 -13.90
N VAL A 343 15.00 3.95 -14.28
CA VAL A 343 16.26 3.17 -14.21
C VAL A 343 17.40 3.85 -14.97
N ASP A 344 17.11 4.35 -16.18
CA ASP A 344 18.12 5.02 -17.01
C ASP A 344 18.47 6.42 -16.45
N ASP A 345 17.46 7.20 -15.99
CA ASP A 345 17.69 8.54 -15.44
C ASP A 345 18.47 8.56 -14.11
N LEU A 346 18.39 7.48 -13.33
CA LEU A 346 19.00 7.33 -12.00
C LEU A 346 20.27 6.44 -12.05
N ASP A 347 20.75 6.10 -13.23
CA ASP A 347 21.92 5.23 -13.42
C ASP A 347 21.84 3.90 -12.64
N CYS A 348 20.62 3.34 -12.47
CA CYS A 348 20.43 2.12 -11.68
C CYS A 348 21.11 0.90 -12.27
N ARG A 349 21.48 0.91 -13.58
CA ARG A 349 22.23 -0.16 -14.23
C ARG A 349 23.62 -0.38 -13.62
N GLU A 350 24.21 0.64 -13.00
CA GLU A 350 25.48 0.52 -12.29
C GLU A 350 25.39 -0.46 -11.11
N LEU A 351 24.22 -0.62 -10.49
CA LEU A 351 24.00 -1.58 -9.43
C LEU A 351 24.16 -3.04 -9.89
N LEU A 352 24.17 -3.28 -11.19
CA LEU A 352 24.33 -4.61 -11.81
C LEU A 352 25.75 -4.86 -12.35
N SER A 353 26.70 -3.96 -12.07
CA SER A 353 28.10 -4.12 -12.44
C SER A 353 28.88 -4.97 -11.44
#